data_df81c0957088c484d3b5cbf87f569371
#
_entry.id   df81c0957088c484d3b5cbf87f569371
#
_cell.length_a   1.000
_cell.length_b   1.000
_cell.length_c   1.000
_cell.angle_alpha   90.00
_cell.angle_beta   90.00
_cell.angle_gamma   90.00
#
_symmetry.space_group_name_H-M   'P 1'
#
loop_
_entity.id
_entity.type
_entity.pdbx_description
1 polymer ?
#
loop_
_entity_poly.entity_id
_entity_poly.type
_entity_poly.pdbx_seq_one_letter_code
_entity_poly.pdbx_strand_id
1 'polypeptide(L)'
;MIRFLHTSDWQLGAGFGQVPGDQGARLRRQRIETIATIAEIAEKQKVDFVLLAGDLFDDHSVSKEVIAHSCQAMARITCPVYIIPGNHDYAGSEHSVYRGKKWLESKPPHVHVYETTDPVMIADGQVVLFPCPLRQRRVLIDPTYHLPETLVDPAICVVGPIRIALAHGSVIGFGSEDEGTSPNLINRDVVLKANLDYLALGDWHGTLQVGEKVWYSGTPETDRFKENDSGNVLLVAIEKHGATPVVEKVRTSGLKWLFHSVSLRTPEDVTALGLWFSGLDKPDRTLIKLKVNGVLNLFESKRTNECVERMRDTLVHLRDTVELFLEPTLEELQSIADGGFMKVAVDKLCEKMAGGGTDGETARMALNLLYHYNEESSVKVVK
;
A
#
# COMPACT_ATOMS: atom_id res chain seq x y z
N MET A 1 23.92 15.88 16.26
CA MET A 1 22.88 15.64 15.22
C MET A 1 22.80 14.13 15.00
N ILE A 2 21.61 13.58 15.12
CA ILE A 2 21.31 12.16 14.91
C ILE A 2 20.58 12.00 13.58
N ARG A 3 20.95 10.97 12.81
CA ARG A 3 20.31 10.62 11.53
C ARG A 3 19.89 9.16 11.57
N PHE A 4 18.67 8.85 11.18
CA PHE A 4 18.17 7.47 11.18
C PHE A 4 17.17 7.22 10.04
N LEU A 5 16.98 5.96 9.71
CA LEU A 5 15.87 5.55 8.86
C LEU A 5 14.69 5.13 9.73
N HIS A 6 13.48 5.58 9.37
CA HIS A 6 12.23 5.10 9.91
C HIS A 6 11.50 4.29 8.83
N THR A 7 11.17 3.05 9.13
CA THR A 7 10.44 2.10 8.30
C THR A 7 9.43 1.31 9.14
N SER A 8 8.45 0.68 8.52
CA SER A 8 7.44 -0.17 9.17
C SER A 8 6.84 -1.16 8.17
N ASP A 9 6.01 -2.06 8.63
CA ASP A 9 5.12 -2.88 7.81
C ASP A 9 5.87 -3.63 6.68
N TRP A 10 7.00 -4.26 7.02
CA TRP A 10 7.72 -5.10 6.07
C TRP A 10 6.91 -6.31 5.67
N GLN A 11 6.08 -6.84 6.58
CA GLN A 11 5.15 -7.95 6.39
C GLN A 11 5.77 -9.10 5.59
N LEU A 12 6.96 -9.54 6.00
CA LEU A 12 7.69 -10.62 5.37
C LEU A 12 6.92 -11.93 5.55
N GLY A 13 6.71 -12.65 4.45
CA GLY A 13 5.88 -13.84 4.43
C GLY A 13 4.45 -13.61 3.94
N ALA A 14 4.04 -12.37 3.67
CA ALA A 14 2.71 -12.04 3.13
C ALA A 14 2.35 -12.90 1.92
N GLY A 15 1.13 -13.46 1.93
CA GLY A 15 0.74 -14.51 0.99
C GLY A 15 0.51 -14.06 -0.45
N PHE A 16 0.08 -12.81 -0.69
CA PHE A 16 -0.32 -12.28 -2.00
C PHE A 16 -1.32 -13.19 -2.75
N GLY A 17 -2.34 -13.72 -2.05
CA GLY A 17 -3.29 -14.69 -2.61
C GLY A 17 -4.05 -14.20 -3.86
N GLN A 18 -4.11 -12.88 -4.08
CA GLN A 18 -4.68 -12.28 -5.29
C GLN A 18 -3.75 -12.35 -6.53
N VAL A 19 -2.49 -12.73 -6.34
CA VAL A 19 -1.49 -12.86 -7.40
C VAL A 19 -0.87 -14.26 -7.30
N PRO A 20 -1.50 -15.28 -7.92
CA PRO A 20 -1.13 -16.68 -7.75
C PRO A 20 0.18 -17.03 -8.49
N GLY A 21 0.72 -18.21 -8.17
CA GLY A 21 1.84 -18.82 -8.88
C GLY A 21 3.17 -18.08 -8.70
N ASP A 22 3.98 -18.12 -9.75
CA ASP A 22 5.35 -17.57 -9.77
C ASP A 22 5.36 -16.05 -9.58
N GLN A 23 4.31 -15.36 -10.01
CA GLN A 23 4.16 -13.92 -9.83
C GLN A 23 4.03 -13.58 -8.34
N GLY A 24 3.22 -14.32 -7.58
CA GLY A 24 3.12 -14.15 -6.12
C GLY A 24 4.44 -14.48 -5.41
N ALA A 25 5.17 -15.50 -5.86
CA ALA A 25 6.51 -15.81 -5.34
C ALA A 25 7.50 -14.67 -5.61
N ARG A 26 7.41 -14.04 -6.78
CA ARG A 26 8.20 -12.84 -7.14
C ARG A 26 7.92 -11.67 -6.19
N LEU A 27 6.65 -11.41 -5.84
CA LEU A 27 6.29 -10.35 -4.89
C LEU A 27 6.89 -10.60 -3.50
N ARG A 28 6.80 -11.83 -3.00
CA ARG A 28 7.41 -12.21 -1.72
C ARG A 28 8.93 -12.02 -1.72
N ARG A 29 9.60 -12.40 -2.79
CA ARG A 29 11.05 -12.20 -2.96
C ARG A 29 11.40 -10.73 -2.98
N GLN A 30 10.64 -9.91 -3.71
CA GLN A 30 10.88 -8.48 -3.83
C GLN A 30 10.86 -7.78 -2.45
N ARG A 31 9.95 -8.16 -1.53
CA ARG A 31 9.95 -7.61 -0.17
C ARG A 31 11.27 -7.86 0.57
N ILE A 32 11.86 -9.04 0.40
CA ILE A 32 13.17 -9.36 0.99
C ILE A 32 14.29 -8.59 0.29
N GLU A 33 14.23 -8.43 -1.04
CA GLU A 33 15.20 -7.65 -1.81
C GLU A 33 15.17 -6.17 -1.43
N THR A 34 14.01 -5.63 -1.08
CA THR A 34 13.86 -4.24 -0.61
C THR A 34 14.65 -3.96 0.67
N ILE A 35 14.88 -4.95 1.52
CA ILE A 35 15.76 -4.82 2.70
C ILE A 35 17.20 -4.47 2.27
N ALA A 36 17.67 -5.00 1.16
CA ALA A 36 18.98 -4.67 0.62
C ALA A 36 19.05 -3.21 0.15
N THR A 37 17.99 -2.71 -0.46
CA THR A 37 17.87 -1.28 -0.82
C THR A 37 17.89 -0.39 0.43
N ILE A 38 17.21 -0.80 1.50
CA ILE A 38 17.27 -0.08 2.80
C ILE A 38 18.70 -0.09 3.34
N ALA A 39 19.43 -1.21 3.26
CA ALA A 39 20.82 -1.29 3.70
C ALA A 39 21.72 -0.35 2.90
N GLU A 40 21.58 -0.30 1.58
CA GLU A 40 22.35 0.63 0.72
C GLU A 40 22.05 2.10 1.04
N ILE A 41 20.79 2.44 1.32
CA ILE A 41 20.40 3.79 1.74
C ILE A 41 21.03 4.11 3.10
N ALA A 42 20.94 3.18 4.07
CA ALA A 42 21.50 3.38 5.41
C ALA A 42 23.01 3.67 5.37
N GLU A 43 23.76 2.90 4.57
CA GLU A 43 25.18 3.07 4.37
C GLU A 43 25.52 4.41 3.66
N LYS A 44 24.84 4.66 2.52
CA LYS A 44 25.05 5.88 1.73
C LYS A 44 24.77 7.15 2.53
N GLN A 45 23.70 7.14 3.33
CA GLN A 45 23.28 8.26 4.15
C GLN A 45 24.00 8.33 5.51
N LYS A 46 24.81 7.31 5.83
CA LYS A 46 25.57 7.19 7.08
C LYS A 46 24.65 7.40 8.29
N VAL A 47 23.56 6.66 8.33
CA VAL A 47 22.61 6.76 9.45
C VAL A 47 23.17 6.07 10.69
N ASP A 48 22.81 6.60 11.87
CA ASP A 48 23.24 6.07 13.15
C ASP A 48 22.51 4.75 13.48
N PHE A 49 21.24 4.61 13.03
CA PHE A 49 20.43 3.41 13.25
C PHE A 49 19.21 3.36 12.32
N VAL A 50 18.51 2.24 12.33
CA VAL A 50 17.22 2.03 11.66
C VAL A 50 16.14 1.73 12.71
N LEU A 51 14.98 2.38 12.62
CA LEU A 51 13.77 2.10 13.40
C LEU A 51 12.76 1.35 12.55
N LEU A 52 12.25 0.22 13.05
CA LEU A 52 11.18 -0.55 12.43
C LEU A 52 9.95 -0.56 13.34
N ALA A 53 8.95 0.22 12.96
CA ALA A 53 7.75 0.48 13.74
C ALA A 53 6.66 -0.60 13.57
N GLY A 54 7.00 -1.85 13.83
CA GLY A 54 6.10 -3.00 13.86
C GLY A 54 5.92 -3.70 12.51
N ASP A 55 5.30 -4.86 12.57
CA ASP A 55 4.95 -5.71 11.44
C ASP A 55 6.14 -6.07 10.53
N LEU A 56 7.22 -6.58 11.17
CA LEU A 56 8.34 -7.18 10.44
C LEU A 56 7.85 -8.42 9.66
N PHE A 57 7.03 -9.26 10.29
CA PHE A 57 6.45 -10.44 9.69
C PHE A 57 4.92 -10.32 9.55
N ASP A 58 4.37 -10.98 8.51
CA ASP A 58 2.93 -10.98 8.22
C ASP A 58 2.11 -11.73 9.28
N ASP A 59 2.70 -12.73 9.92
CA ASP A 59 2.18 -13.39 11.12
C ASP A 59 3.26 -14.23 11.83
N HIS A 60 2.89 -14.91 12.93
CA HIS A 60 3.79 -15.77 13.69
C HIS A 60 4.12 -17.10 13.00
N SER A 61 3.36 -17.52 12.00
CA SER A 61 3.49 -18.82 11.33
C SER A 61 4.38 -18.78 10.08
N VAL A 62 5.12 -17.68 9.89
CA VAL A 62 6.07 -17.55 8.76
C VAL A 62 7.05 -18.72 8.72
N SER A 63 7.37 -19.16 7.51
CA SER A 63 8.25 -20.31 7.31
C SER A 63 9.68 -20.04 7.79
N LYS A 64 10.38 -21.10 8.20
CA LYS A 64 11.80 -21.02 8.60
C LYS A 64 12.69 -20.46 7.49
N GLU A 65 12.31 -20.68 6.25
CA GLU A 65 13.01 -20.16 5.08
C GLU A 65 12.85 -18.65 4.95
N VAL A 66 11.64 -18.11 5.12
CA VAL A 66 11.38 -16.66 5.15
C VAL A 66 12.20 -16.01 6.26
N ILE A 67 12.20 -16.59 7.48
CA ILE A 67 12.99 -16.06 8.60
C ILE A 67 14.48 -16.03 8.24
N ALA A 68 15.02 -17.13 7.68
CA ALA A 68 16.43 -17.20 7.33
C ALA A 68 16.83 -16.14 6.28
N HIS A 69 16.06 -16.02 5.19
CA HIS A 69 16.33 -15.04 4.14
C HIS A 69 16.19 -13.60 4.63
N SER A 70 15.21 -13.35 5.50
CA SER A 70 15.01 -12.04 6.13
C SER A 70 16.20 -11.65 7.01
N CYS A 71 16.67 -12.57 7.84
CA CYS A 71 17.85 -12.35 8.67
C CYS A 71 19.13 -12.15 7.84
N GLN A 72 19.29 -12.92 6.76
CA GLN A 72 20.41 -12.76 5.83
C GLN A 72 20.38 -11.38 5.13
N ALA A 73 19.19 -10.91 4.75
CA ALA A 73 19.04 -9.58 4.16
C ALA A 73 19.32 -8.47 5.18
N MET A 74 18.80 -8.59 6.41
CA MET A 74 19.06 -7.64 7.50
C MET A 74 20.54 -7.60 7.91
N ALA A 75 21.29 -8.69 7.77
CA ALA A 75 22.72 -8.73 8.04
C ALA A 75 23.54 -7.77 7.15
N ARG A 76 22.96 -7.28 6.04
CA ARG A 76 23.58 -6.27 5.17
C ARG A 76 23.47 -4.85 5.71
N ILE A 77 22.57 -4.60 6.68
CA ILE A 77 22.47 -3.30 7.34
C ILE A 77 23.62 -3.21 8.34
N THR A 78 24.48 -2.22 8.18
CA THR A 78 25.73 -2.12 8.98
C THR A 78 25.55 -1.38 10.31
N CYS A 79 24.44 -0.67 10.49
CA CYS A 79 24.11 0.04 11.74
C CYS A 79 23.07 -0.74 12.56
N PRO A 80 22.88 -0.40 13.86
CA PRO A 80 21.86 -1.01 14.69
C PRO A 80 20.44 -0.88 14.11
N VAL A 81 19.65 -1.95 14.24
CA VAL A 81 18.23 -1.98 13.85
C VAL A 81 17.39 -2.22 15.09
N TYR A 82 16.48 -1.30 15.40
CA TYR A 82 15.60 -1.37 16.56
C TYR A 82 14.17 -1.62 16.10
N ILE A 83 13.58 -2.71 16.57
CA ILE A 83 12.29 -3.22 16.13
C ILE A 83 11.34 -3.31 17.31
N ILE A 84 10.10 -2.94 17.13
CA ILE A 84 8.99 -3.34 18.00
C ILE A 84 8.07 -4.30 17.26
N PRO A 85 7.43 -5.26 17.94
CA PRO A 85 6.29 -6.01 17.39
C PRO A 85 5.10 -5.11 17.07
N GLY A 86 4.44 -5.38 15.92
CA GLY A 86 3.19 -4.75 15.54
C GLY A 86 1.96 -5.61 15.87
N ASN A 87 0.89 -5.50 15.09
CA ASN A 87 -0.33 -6.27 15.33
C ASN A 87 -0.33 -7.64 14.60
N HIS A 88 0.51 -7.84 13.61
CA HIS A 88 0.69 -9.13 12.93
C HIS A 88 1.64 -10.05 13.68
N ASP A 89 2.69 -9.52 14.28
CA ASP A 89 3.76 -10.24 14.96
C ASP A 89 3.90 -9.87 16.44
N TYR A 90 2.79 -9.59 17.13
CA TYR A 90 2.68 -9.05 18.47
C TYR A 90 3.46 -9.81 19.56
N ALA A 91 3.98 -9.12 20.58
CA ALA A 91 4.91 -9.63 21.58
C ALA A 91 4.32 -10.69 22.53
N GLY A 92 3.01 -10.63 22.82
CA GLY A 92 2.35 -11.48 23.80
C GLY A 92 1.98 -12.89 23.34
N SER A 93 2.29 -13.29 22.11
CA SER A 93 2.00 -14.61 21.58
C SER A 93 2.89 -15.68 22.22
N GLU A 94 2.31 -16.79 22.66
CA GLU A 94 3.08 -17.98 23.09
C GLU A 94 3.89 -18.57 21.94
N HIS A 95 3.43 -18.41 20.72
CA HIS A 95 4.08 -18.85 19.49
C HIS A 95 4.79 -17.69 18.76
N SER A 96 5.28 -16.70 19.52
CA SER A 96 5.97 -15.54 18.94
C SER A 96 7.11 -15.97 18.02
N VAL A 97 7.15 -15.46 16.81
CA VAL A 97 8.24 -15.65 15.84
C VAL A 97 9.59 -15.24 16.45
N TYR A 98 9.60 -14.20 17.30
CA TYR A 98 10.80 -13.66 17.93
C TYR A 98 11.40 -14.57 19.02
N ARG A 99 10.61 -15.51 19.55
CA ARG A 99 11.05 -16.56 20.51
C ARG A 99 11.33 -17.88 19.82
N GLY A 100 11.01 -17.98 18.52
CA GLY A 100 11.23 -19.18 17.72
C GLY A 100 12.73 -19.49 17.56
N LYS A 101 13.10 -20.78 17.68
CA LYS A 101 14.50 -21.24 17.56
C LYS A 101 15.18 -20.70 16.30
N LYS A 102 14.48 -20.73 15.14
CA LYS A 102 15.06 -20.27 13.88
C LYS A 102 15.41 -18.79 13.88
N TRP A 103 14.57 -17.94 14.49
CA TRP A 103 14.85 -16.51 14.66
C TRP A 103 16.07 -16.28 15.55
N LEU A 104 16.08 -16.90 16.73
CA LEU A 104 17.16 -16.73 17.71
C LEU A 104 18.53 -17.16 17.17
N GLU A 105 18.58 -18.22 16.33
CA GLU A 105 19.79 -18.70 15.69
C GLU A 105 20.25 -17.86 14.48
N SER A 106 19.32 -17.18 13.81
CA SER A 106 19.60 -16.49 12.53
C SER A 106 19.67 -14.98 12.64
N LYS A 107 19.09 -14.40 13.70
CA LYS A 107 19.01 -12.95 13.89
C LYS A 107 20.41 -12.35 13.98
N PRO A 108 20.73 -11.31 13.15
CA PRO A 108 21.99 -10.60 13.26
C PRO A 108 22.17 -9.95 14.64
N PRO A 109 23.40 -9.85 15.17
CA PRO A 109 23.64 -9.32 16.53
C PRO A 109 23.23 -7.85 16.69
N HIS A 110 23.30 -7.06 15.64
CA HIS A 110 22.92 -5.64 15.63
C HIS A 110 21.41 -5.40 15.47
N VAL A 111 20.59 -6.46 15.35
CA VAL A 111 19.13 -6.38 15.28
C VAL A 111 18.56 -6.60 16.68
N HIS A 112 17.85 -5.63 17.21
CA HIS A 112 17.26 -5.63 18.55
C HIS A 112 15.74 -5.56 18.45
N VAL A 113 15.04 -6.51 19.10
CA VAL A 113 13.56 -6.53 19.18
C VAL A 113 13.17 -6.20 20.61
N TYR A 114 12.37 -5.15 20.77
CA TYR A 114 11.86 -4.73 22.08
C TYR A 114 10.42 -5.20 22.27
N GLU A 115 10.25 -6.20 23.15
CA GLU A 115 8.95 -6.76 23.50
C GLU A 115 8.37 -6.13 24.79
N THR A 116 9.10 -5.20 25.43
CA THR A 116 8.70 -4.46 26.64
C THR A 116 8.71 -2.97 26.37
N THR A 117 8.14 -2.21 27.31
CA THR A 117 8.02 -0.75 27.23
C THR A 117 9.16 -0.01 27.94
N ASP A 118 10.19 -0.73 28.38
CA ASP A 118 11.32 -0.14 29.11
C ASP A 118 12.11 0.81 28.18
N PRO A 119 12.37 2.05 28.58
CA PRO A 119 13.18 2.98 27.80
C PRO A 119 14.61 2.49 27.63
N VAL A 120 15.19 2.73 26.47
CA VAL A 120 16.54 2.29 26.13
C VAL A 120 17.38 3.45 25.65
N MET A 121 18.58 3.60 26.24
CA MET A 121 19.59 4.54 25.74
C MET A 121 20.31 3.93 24.53
N ILE A 122 20.31 4.63 23.42
CA ILE A 122 20.94 4.23 22.16
C ILE A 122 21.85 5.34 21.62
N ALA A 123 22.59 5.07 20.55
CA ALA A 123 23.49 6.03 19.90
C ALA A 123 24.43 6.72 20.91
N ASP A 124 25.18 5.92 21.68
CA ASP A 124 26.12 6.38 22.70
C ASP A 124 25.51 7.39 23.71
N GLY A 125 24.25 7.16 24.09
CA GLY A 125 23.54 7.98 25.06
C GLY A 125 22.94 9.27 24.50
N GLN A 126 23.01 9.49 23.20
CA GLN A 126 22.44 10.69 22.56
C GLN A 126 20.92 10.59 22.34
N VAL A 127 20.35 9.38 22.38
CA VAL A 127 18.92 9.14 22.16
C VAL A 127 18.35 8.24 23.25
N VAL A 128 17.18 8.60 23.76
CA VAL A 128 16.31 7.70 24.52
C VAL A 128 15.22 7.20 23.57
N LEU A 129 15.20 5.91 23.33
CA LEU A 129 14.17 5.22 22.58
C LEU A 129 13.10 4.70 23.56
N PHE A 130 11.83 5.01 23.30
CA PHE A 130 10.66 4.55 24.03
C PHE A 130 9.91 3.55 23.17
N PRO A 131 10.15 2.23 23.35
CA PRO A 131 9.41 1.22 22.60
C PRO A 131 7.98 1.09 23.13
N CYS A 132 7.01 1.02 22.21
CA CYS A 132 5.60 0.81 22.51
C CYS A 132 5.09 -0.43 21.73
N PRO A 133 5.59 -1.65 22.03
CA PRO A 133 5.23 -2.84 21.29
C PRO A 133 3.79 -3.25 21.55
N LEU A 134 3.09 -3.77 20.54
CA LEU A 134 1.81 -4.40 20.73
C LEU A 134 1.99 -5.78 21.37
N ARG A 135 1.25 -6.04 22.45
CA ARG A 135 1.26 -7.33 23.17
C ARG A 135 0.16 -8.27 22.70
N GLN A 136 -0.81 -7.76 21.98
CA GLN A 136 -1.93 -8.49 21.38
C GLN A 136 -2.26 -7.89 20.02
N ARG A 137 -2.88 -8.69 19.18
CA ARG A 137 -3.28 -8.24 17.83
C ARG A 137 -4.21 -7.02 17.85
N ARG A 138 -5.06 -6.94 18.89
CA ARG A 138 -6.02 -5.85 19.08
C ARG A 138 -5.97 -5.38 20.53
N VAL A 139 -5.64 -4.12 20.74
CA VAL A 139 -5.60 -3.49 22.05
C VAL A 139 -6.55 -2.31 22.04
N LEU A 140 -7.34 -2.15 23.10
CA LEU A 140 -8.27 -1.01 23.28
C LEU A 140 -7.62 0.14 24.04
N ILE A 141 -6.49 -0.13 24.68
CA ILE A 141 -5.71 0.89 25.42
C ILE A 141 -4.66 1.44 24.46
N ASP A 142 -4.50 2.75 24.45
CA ASP A 142 -3.45 3.42 23.67
C ASP A 142 -2.07 2.81 23.99
N PRO A 143 -1.33 2.23 23.01
CA PRO A 143 -0.02 1.64 23.26
C PRO A 143 1.00 2.62 23.87
N THR A 144 0.78 3.92 23.70
CA THR A 144 1.68 4.99 24.15
C THR A 144 1.26 5.60 25.50
N TYR A 145 0.18 5.12 26.15
CA TYR A 145 -0.42 5.73 27.35
C TYR A 145 0.57 5.90 28.51
N HIS A 146 1.57 5.01 28.61
CA HIS A 146 2.56 4.98 29.69
C HIS A 146 3.69 6.01 29.54
N LEU A 147 3.88 6.60 28.35
CA LEU A 147 5.01 7.49 28.06
C LEU A 147 5.11 8.72 28.96
N PRO A 148 4.02 9.44 29.28
CA PRO A 148 4.09 10.58 30.19
C PRO A 148 4.59 10.20 31.59
N GLU A 149 4.22 9.03 32.11
CA GLU A 149 4.64 8.53 33.42
C GLU A 149 6.12 8.13 33.44
N THR A 150 6.59 7.46 32.39
CA THR A 150 7.97 7.02 32.23
C THR A 150 8.96 8.19 32.24
N LEU A 151 8.54 9.37 31.77
CA LEU A 151 9.38 10.57 31.72
C LEU A 151 9.51 11.32 33.05
N VAL A 152 8.76 10.93 34.07
CA VAL A 152 8.88 11.47 35.42
C VAL A 152 10.03 10.79 36.19
N ASP A 153 10.55 9.66 35.71
CA ASP A 153 11.70 8.99 36.31
C ASP A 153 12.97 9.88 36.19
N PRO A 154 13.57 10.32 37.31
CA PRO A 154 14.78 11.16 37.30
C PRO A 154 15.97 10.53 36.56
N ALA A 155 16.04 9.18 36.49
CA ALA A 155 17.08 8.47 35.78
C ALA A 155 16.99 8.63 34.24
N ILE A 156 15.81 8.98 33.74
CA ILE A 156 15.50 9.16 32.31
C ILE A 156 15.40 10.64 31.96
N CYS A 157 15.14 11.49 32.95
CA CYS A 157 15.01 12.94 32.82
C CYS A 157 16.37 13.66 32.69
N VAL A 158 17.31 13.09 31.91
CA VAL A 158 18.57 13.75 31.63
C VAL A 158 18.33 14.88 30.63
N VAL A 159 18.72 16.09 30.99
CA VAL A 159 18.68 17.23 30.08
C VAL A 159 19.64 16.95 28.94
N GLY A 160 19.12 16.67 27.74
CA GLY A 160 19.97 16.58 26.57
C GLY A 160 19.71 15.48 25.53
N PRO A 161 19.33 14.22 25.88
CA PRO A 161 19.12 13.20 24.85
C PRO A 161 17.86 13.48 24.02
N ILE A 162 17.95 13.19 22.75
CA ILE A 162 16.81 13.21 21.82
C ILE A 162 15.82 12.10 22.25
N ARG A 163 14.53 12.40 22.23
CA ARG A 163 13.45 11.51 22.71
C ARG A 163 12.64 10.99 21.55
N ILE A 164 12.76 9.71 21.25
CA ILE A 164 12.05 9.06 20.14
C ILE A 164 11.16 7.96 20.68
N ALA A 165 9.86 8.02 20.35
CA ALA A 165 8.97 6.90 20.58
C ALA A 165 8.76 6.11 19.29
N LEU A 166 8.67 4.77 19.44
CA LEU A 166 8.43 3.81 18.37
C LEU A 166 7.15 3.07 18.70
N ALA A 167 6.09 3.25 17.89
CA ALA A 167 4.78 2.71 18.17
C ALA A 167 4.10 2.16 16.89
N HIS A 168 3.11 1.28 17.07
CA HIS A 168 2.36 0.68 15.97
C HIS A 168 0.86 0.76 16.25
N GLY A 169 0.10 1.39 15.35
CA GLY A 169 -1.34 1.58 15.48
C GLY A 169 -1.85 2.79 14.72
N SER A 170 -3.17 2.97 14.74
CA SER A 170 -3.85 4.04 14.01
C SER A 170 -3.99 5.30 14.86
N VAL A 171 -3.67 6.46 14.30
CA VAL A 171 -3.88 7.74 15.01
C VAL A 171 -5.34 8.15 14.95
N ILE A 172 -5.89 8.58 16.09
CA ILE A 172 -7.26 9.09 16.22
C ILE A 172 -7.49 10.25 15.23
N GLY A 173 -8.58 10.18 14.46
CA GLY A 173 -8.95 11.20 13.47
C GLY A 173 -8.30 11.00 12.08
N PHE A 174 -7.55 9.90 11.85
CA PHE A 174 -6.98 9.54 10.56
C PHE A 174 -7.42 8.14 10.12
N GLY A 175 -8.25 8.08 9.08
CA GLY A 175 -8.50 6.83 8.33
C GLY A 175 -9.61 5.90 8.83
N SER A 176 -10.28 6.18 9.95
CA SER A 176 -11.48 5.45 10.37
C SER A 176 -12.65 6.39 10.64
N GLU A 177 -13.82 6.13 10.05
CA GLU A 177 -15.08 6.84 10.37
C GLU A 177 -15.60 6.49 11.76
N ASP A 178 -15.10 5.42 12.40
CA ASP A 178 -15.50 4.95 13.74
C ASP A 178 -14.45 5.34 14.82
N GLU A 179 -14.57 6.55 15.32
CA GLU A 179 -13.71 7.11 16.37
C GLU A 179 -13.96 6.50 17.77
N GLY A 180 -13.91 5.25 17.97
CA GLY A 180 -14.06 4.73 19.35
C GLY A 180 -14.03 3.22 19.49
N THR A 181 -14.11 2.49 18.40
CA THR A 181 -14.15 1.01 18.39
C THR A 181 -12.98 0.37 17.68
N SER A 182 -12.17 1.16 16.94
CA SER A 182 -10.98 0.65 16.28
C SER A 182 -9.92 0.25 17.31
N PRO A 183 -9.26 -0.92 17.16
CA PRO A 183 -8.17 -1.31 18.03
C PRO A 183 -6.90 -0.51 17.74
N ASN A 184 -5.96 -0.54 18.68
CA ASN A 184 -4.61 0.02 18.56
C ASN A 184 -4.60 1.53 18.25
N LEU A 185 -5.57 2.27 18.83
CA LEU A 185 -5.65 3.72 18.64
C LEU A 185 -4.57 4.45 19.44
N ILE A 186 -3.89 5.38 18.79
CA ILE A 186 -2.82 6.22 19.35
C ILE A 186 -3.28 7.67 19.38
N ASN A 187 -3.17 8.31 20.55
CA ASN A 187 -3.40 9.74 20.66
C ASN A 187 -2.11 10.51 20.33
N ARG A 188 -2.12 11.25 19.23
CA ARG A 188 -0.96 12.05 18.79
C ARG A 188 -0.50 13.11 19.79
N ASP A 189 -1.36 13.53 20.74
CA ASP A 189 -1.02 14.51 21.78
C ASP A 189 0.05 13.98 22.74
N VAL A 190 0.32 12.67 22.72
CA VAL A 190 1.41 12.06 23.50
C VAL A 190 2.75 12.72 23.21
N VAL A 191 2.97 13.21 21.98
CA VAL A 191 4.22 13.91 21.59
C VAL A 191 4.45 15.15 22.46
N LEU A 192 3.40 15.92 22.73
CA LEU A 192 3.48 17.10 23.59
C LEU A 192 3.56 16.71 25.07
N LYS A 193 2.71 15.77 25.52
CA LYS A 193 2.64 15.34 26.93
C LYS A 193 3.94 14.68 27.38
N ALA A 194 4.56 13.88 26.52
CA ALA A 194 5.80 13.17 26.80
C ALA A 194 7.05 13.94 26.32
N ASN A 195 6.90 15.17 25.81
CA ASN A 195 7.97 15.98 25.27
C ASN A 195 8.91 15.21 24.30
N LEU A 196 8.31 14.52 23.34
CA LEU A 196 9.03 13.76 22.33
C LEU A 196 9.57 14.67 21.23
N ASP A 197 10.67 14.27 20.62
CA ASP A 197 11.24 14.89 19.43
C ASP A 197 10.76 14.21 18.15
N TYR A 198 10.38 12.92 18.25
CA TYR A 198 9.84 12.16 17.13
C TYR A 198 8.96 10.99 17.61
N LEU A 199 7.84 10.78 16.93
CA LEU A 199 7.00 9.60 17.09
C LEU A 199 7.00 8.84 15.75
N ALA A 200 7.69 7.72 15.71
CA ALA A 200 7.75 6.81 14.58
C ALA A 200 6.59 5.82 14.63
N LEU A 201 5.72 5.84 13.63
CA LEU A 201 4.51 5.04 13.56
C LEU A 201 4.56 3.99 12.42
N GLY A 202 3.98 2.81 12.68
CA GLY A 202 3.57 1.80 11.70
C GLY A 202 2.07 1.50 11.80
N ASP A 203 1.55 0.58 10.98
CA ASP A 203 0.15 0.16 10.76
C ASP A 203 -0.47 0.79 9.49
N TRP A 204 -0.21 2.05 9.20
CA TRP A 204 -0.61 2.67 7.96
C TRP A 204 0.44 2.42 6.86
N HIS A 205 0.04 1.69 5.78
CA HIS A 205 0.97 1.27 4.73
C HIS A 205 1.44 2.39 3.79
N GLY A 206 0.91 3.60 3.91
CA GLY A 206 1.35 4.77 3.16
C GLY A 206 2.26 5.69 3.96
N THR A 207 3.10 6.46 3.29
CA THR A 207 3.85 7.53 3.94
C THR A 207 2.92 8.70 4.27
N LEU A 208 2.85 9.08 5.54
CA LEU A 208 1.94 10.13 5.99
C LEU A 208 2.53 10.96 7.12
N GLN A 209 2.52 12.27 6.95
CA GLN A 209 2.77 13.20 8.04
C GLN A 209 1.47 13.49 8.79
N VAL A 210 1.41 13.10 10.06
CA VAL A 210 0.24 13.34 10.94
C VAL A 210 0.41 14.62 11.74
N GLY A 211 1.65 14.98 12.02
CA GLY A 211 2.04 16.19 12.75
C GLY A 211 3.49 16.52 12.51
N GLU A 212 3.97 17.67 13.00
CA GLU A 212 5.35 18.11 12.79
C GLU A 212 6.38 17.04 13.21
N LYS A 213 6.11 16.31 14.30
CA LYS A 213 6.98 15.28 14.86
C LYS A 213 6.39 13.87 14.78
N VAL A 214 5.28 13.66 14.07
CA VAL A 214 4.53 12.40 14.02
C VAL A 214 4.39 11.92 12.58
N TRP A 215 4.94 10.73 12.30
CA TRP A 215 5.01 10.22 10.95
C TRP A 215 4.75 8.72 10.86
N TYR A 216 4.02 8.33 9.83
CA TYR A 216 4.02 6.98 9.29
C TYR A 216 5.03 6.88 8.16
N SER A 217 5.90 5.89 8.22
CA SER A 217 6.81 5.59 7.10
C SER A 217 6.10 4.91 5.94
N GLY A 218 5.09 4.10 6.27
CA GLY A 218 4.46 3.16 5.36
C GLY A 218 5.33 1.93 5.10
N THR A 219 4.77 0.97 4.34
CA THR A 219 5.52 -0.20 3.88
C THR A 219 6.59 0.19 2.87
N PRO A 220 7.83 -0.32 2.98
CA PRO A 220 8.92 0.03 2.07
C PRO A 220 8.80 -0.62 0.67
N GLU A 221 7.96 -1.64 0.51
CA GLU A 221 7.61 -2.23 -0.78
C GLU A 221 6.10 -2.15 -0.98
N THR A 222 5.66 -1.48 -2.02
CA THR A 222 4.23 -1.31 -2.33
C THR A 222 3.53 -2.66 -2.49
N ASP A 223 2.35 -2.83 -1.89
CA ASP A 223 1.66 -4.11 -1.76
C ASP A 223 0.22 -4.14 -2.32
N ARG A 224 -0.27 -3.02 -2.80
CA ARG A 224 -1.67 -2.87 -3.26
C ARG A 224 -1.84 -1.76 -4.29
N PHE A 225 -2.98 -1.78 -5.00
CA PHE A 225 -3.33 -0.78 -6.02
C PHE A 225 -3.95 0.51 -5.43
N LYS A 226 -3.77 0.76 -4.14
CA LYS A 226 -4.26 1.98 -3.49
C LYS A 226 -3.16 3.04 -3.57
N GLU A 227 -3.51 4.22 -4.08
CA GLU A 227 -2.62 5.38 -4.04
C GLU A 227 -2.57 5.93 -2.62
N ASN A 228 -1.58 5.52 -1.86
CA ASN A 228 -1.35 5.92 -0.47
C ASN A 228 0.10 6.31 -0.19
N ASP A 229 0.87 6.62 -1.24
CA ASP A 229 2.29 6.98 -1.14
C ASP A 229 3.16 5.93 -0.42
N SER A 230 2.88 4.64 -0.64
CA SER A 230 3.68 3.52 -0.12
C SER A 230 4.97 3.31 -0.91
N GLY A 231 5.86 2.48 -0.38
CA GLY A 231 7.11 2.10 -1.05
C GLY A 231 8.26 3.05 -0.75
N ASN A 232 8.27 3.65 0.43
CA ASN A 232 9.30 4.57 0.90
C ASN A 232 9.83 4.14 2.28
N VAL A 233 10.98 4.69 2.65
CA VAL A 233 11.44 4.85 4.01
C VAL A 233 11.61 6.33 4.29
N LEU A 234 11.62 6.73 5.56
CA LEU A 234 11.89 8.11 5.96
C LEU A 234 13.33 8.23 6.44
N LEU A 235 14.10 9.12 5.84
CA LEU A 235 15.38 9.59 6.36
C LEU A 235 15.10 10.77 7.28
N VAL A 236 15.39 10.60 8.56
CA VAL A 236 15.10 11.58 9.61
C VAL A 236 16.41 12.10 10.20
N ALA A 237 16.51 13.42 10.35
CA ALA A 237 17.63 14.08 11.03
C ALA A 237 17.10 14.98 12.14
N ILE A 238 17.66 14.84 13.35
CA ILE A 238 17.33 15.66 14.52
C ILE A 238 18.63 16.25 15.07
N GLU A 239 18.71 17.56 15.16
CA GLU A 239 19.93 18.24 15.59
C GLU A 239 20.21 18.04 17.09
N LYS A 240 19.19 18.25 17.92
CA LYS A 240 19.22 18.14 19.38
C LYS A 240 17.80 17.98 19.94
N HIS A 241 17.69 17.63 21.22
CA HIS A 241 16.40 17.63 21.91
C HIS A 241 15.68 18.99 21.77
N GLY A 242 14.39 18.95 21.48
CA GLY A 242 13.54 20.12 21.22
C GLY A 242 13.61 20.68 19.80
N ALA A 243 14.52 20.22 18.94
CA ALA A 243 14.58 20.63 17.54
C ALA A 243 13.51 19.93 16.70
N THR A 244 12.98 20.64 15.70
CA THR A 244 12.10 20.07 14.70
C THR A 244 12.84 19.06 13.83
N PRO A 245 12.34 17.84 13.65
CA PRO A 245 12.96 16.84 12.78
C PRO A 245 12.90 17.27 11.31
N VAL A 246 13.98 17.06 10.59
CA VAL A 246 14.00 17.14 9.12
C VAL A 246 13.73 15.74 8.58
N VAL A 247 12.68 15.59 7.80
CA VAL A 247 12.21 14.29 7.28
C VAL A 247 12.19 14.31 5.76
N GLU A 248 12.89 13.36 5.15
CA GLU A 248 12.95 13.16 3.70
C GLU A 248 12.38 11.77 3.34
N LYS A 249 11.51 11.72 2.34
CA LYS A 249 11.02 10.46 1.77
C LYS A 249 12.04 9.91 0.79
N VAL A 250 12.45 8.65 1.00
CA VAL A 250 13.38 7.96 0.10
C VAL A 250 12.68 6.73 -0.47
N ARG A 251 12.57 6.67 -1.79
CA ARG A 251 11.93 5.57 -2.50
C ARG A 251 12.72 4.27 -2.35
N THR A 252 12.04 3.18 -1.98
CA THR A 252 12.63 1.85 -1.79
C THR A 252 11.94 0.77 -2.61
N SER A 253 10.69 0.96 -2.98
CA SER A 253 9.91 -0.04 -3.73
C SER A 253 10.55 -0.36 -5.08
N GLY A 254 10.78 -1.65 -5.31
CA GLY A 254 11.29 -2.18 -6.57
C GLY A 254 10.18 -2.42 -7.61
N LEU A 255 8.93 -2.49 -7.17
CA LEU A 255 7.76 -2.70 -8.03
C LEU A 255 6.85 -1.48 -8.05
N LYS A 256 6.14 -1.33 -9.17
CA LYS A 256 5.16 -0.27 -9.38
C LYS A 256 3.76 -0.87 -9.48
N TRP A 257 2.84 -0.37 -8.68
CA TRP A 257 1.45 -0.78 -8.70
C TRP A 257 0.60 0.34 -9.26
N LEU A 258 -0.09 0.10 -10.36
CA LEU A 258 -0.90 1.11 -11.05
C LEU A 258 -2.36 0.68 -11.12
N PHE A 259 -3.25 1.61 -10.86
CA PHE A 259 -4.65 1.49 -11.21
C PHE A 259 -4.93 2.38 -12.42
N HIS A 260 -5.52 1.80 -13.47
CA HIS A 260 -5.95 2.54 -14.65
C HIS A 260 -7.38 2.19 -15.00
N SER A 261 -8.21 3.21 -15.17
CA SER A 261 -9.61 3.06 -15.58
C SER A 261 -9.84 3.88 -16.83
N VAL A 262 -10.40 3.26 -17.86
CA VAL A 262 -10.64 3.90 -19.15
C VAL A 262 -12.00 3.50 -19.72
N SER A 263 -12.67 4.45 -20.36
CA SER A 263 -13.89 4.20 -21.14
C SER A 263 -13.56 4.33 -22.62
N LEU A 264 -13.85 3.28 -23.40
CA LEU A 264 -13.55 3.20 -24.82
C LEU A 264 -14.83 3.37 -25.64
N ARG A 265 -14.84 4.30 -26.58
CA ARG A 265 -15.97 4.57 -27.44
C ARG A 265 -15.60 4.75 -28.90
N THR A 266 -14.34 5.07 -29.17
CA THR A 266 -13.82 5.35 -30.50
C THR A 266 -12.55 4.56 -30.77
N PRO A 267 -12.15 4.38 -32.05
CA PRO A 267 -10.85 3.79 -32.41
C PRO A 267 -9.65 4.55 -31.83
N GLU A 268 -9.79 5.86 -31.63
CA GLU A 268 -8.79 6.73 -31.02
C GLU A 268 -8.59 6.38 -29.55
N ASP A 269 -9.66 6.08 -28.81
CA ASP A 269 -9.58 5.65 -27.42
C ASP A 269 -8.81 4.32 -27.28
N VAL A 270 -9.07 3.37 -28.19
CA VAL A 270 -8.34 2.08 -28.26
C VAL A 270 -6.86 2.32 -28.56
N THR A 271 -6.57 3.25 -29.46
CA THR A 271 -5.20 3.65 -29.79
C THR A 271 -4.53 4.32 -28.59
N ALA A 272 -5.23 5.21 -27.89
CA ALA A 272 -4.73 5.87 -26.68
C ALA A 272 -4.41 4.88 -25.57
N LEU A 273 -5.22 3.83 -25.36
CA LEU A 273 -4.91 2.74 -24.43
C LEU A 273 -3.62 2.02 -24.81
N GLY A 274 -3.43 1.71 -26.09
CA GLY A 274 -2.20 1.09 -26.60
C GLY A 274 -0.97 1.97 -26.39
N LEU A 275 -1.08 3.28 -26.62
CA LEU A 275 -0.03 4.26 -26.36
C LEU A 275 0.30 4.38 -24.88
N TRP A 276 -0.73 4.36 -24.01
CA TRP A 276 -0.53 4.39 -22.56
C TRP A 276 0.29 3.18 -22.10
N PHE A 277 -0.04 1.97 -22.55
CA PHE A 277 0.76 0.78 -22.27
C PHE A 277 2.21 0.90 -22.78
N SER A 278 2.38 1.40 -23.99
CA SER A 278 3.71 1.58 -24.61
C SER A 278 4.56 2.62 -23.89
N GLY A 279 3.94 3.56 -23.16
CA GLY A 279 4.60 4.59 -22.37
C GLY A 279 4.99 4.14 -20.97
N LEU A 280 4.75 2.88 -20.58
CA LEU A 280 5.13 2.38 -19.26
C LEU A 280 6.66 2.27 -19.12
N ASP A 281 7.19 2.94 -18.11
CA ASP A 281 8.57 2.73 -17.67
C ASP A 281 8.66 1.38 -16.92
N LYS A 282 9.56 0.48 -17.35
CA LYS A 282 9.81 -0.85 -16.75
C LYS A 282 8.54 -1.70 -16.57
N PRO A 283 7.86 -2.07 -17.65
CA PRO A 283 6.66 -2.91 -17.58
C PRO A 283 6.92 -4.25 -16.87
N ASP A 284 8.13 -4.82 -17.01
CA ASP A 284 8.59 -6.01 -16.30
C ASP A 284 8.69 -5.86 -14.76
N ARG A 285 8.55 -4.64 -14.24
CA ARG A 285 8.47 -4.32 -12.81
C ARG A 285 7.13 -3.68 -12.41
N THR A 286 6.14 -3.74 -13.29
CA THR A 286 4.85 -3.08 -13.09
C THR A 286 3.72 -4.10 -12.95
N LEU A 287 2.85 -3.87 -11.94
CA LEU A 287 1.56 -4.53 -11.79
C LEU A 287 0.46 -3.53 -12.13
N ILE A 288 -0.56 -3.98 -12.85
CA ILE A 288 -1.67 -3.12 -13.25
C ILE A 288 -3.00 -3.74 -12.83
N LYS A 289 -3.85 -2.92 -12.19
CA LYS A 289 -5.29 -3.15 -12.10
C LYS A 289 -5.94 -2.28 -13.16
N LEU A 290 -6.42 -2.93 -14.23
CA LEU A 290 -7.05 -2.28 -15.37
C LEU A 290 -8.56 -2.42 -15.29
N LYS A 291 -9.29 -1.33 -15.44
CA LYS A 291 -10.73 -1.35 -15.65
C LYS A 291 -11.03 -0.71 -17.01
N VAL A 292 -11.56 -1.50 -17.92
CA VAL A 292 -12.00 -1.05 -19.25
C VAL A 292 -13.49 -1.20 -19.32
N ASN A 293 -14.20 -0.16 -19.70
CA ASN A 293 -15.61 -0.20 -20.04
C ASN A 293 -15.85 0.52 -21.37
N GLY A 294 -16.95 0.26 -22.02
CA GLY A 294 -17.31 0.99 -23.22
C GLY A 294 -18.20 0.23 -24.19
N VAL A 295 -18.43 0.87 -25.33
CA VAL A 295 -19.18 0.31 -26.45
C VAL A 295 -18.35 0.48 -27.71
N LEU A 296 -17.98 -0.63 -28.34
CA LEU A 296 -17.11 -0.67 -29.52
C LEU A 296 -17.70 -1.60 -30.58
N ASN A 297 -17.34 -1.35 -31.85
CA ASN A 297 -17.59 -2.33 -32.88
C ASN A 297 -16.73 -3.60 -32.67
N LEU A 298 -17.09 -4.68 -33.35
CA LEU A 298 -16.40 -5.97 -33.18
C LEU A 298 -14.90 -5.91 -33.46
N PHE A 299 -14.47 -5.12 -34.43
CA PHE A 299 -13.04 -4.97 -34.81
C PHE A 299 -12.24 -4.30 -33.68
N GLU A 300 -12.73 -3.17 -33.16
CA GLU A 300 -12.06 -2.44 -32.08
C GLU A 300 -12.13 -3.19 -30.75
N SER A 301 -13.22 -3.93 -30.47
CA SER A 301 -13.32 -4.81 -29.31
C SER A 301 -12.25 -5.92 -29.37
N LYS A 302 -12.08 -6.57 -30.52
CA LYS A 302 -11.02 -7.56 -30.73
C LYS A 302 -9.63 -6.98 -30.58
N ARG A 303 -9.38 -5.80 -31.16
CA ARG A 303 -8.11 -5.07 -31.05
C ARG A 303 -7.78 -4.71 -29.59
N THR A 304 -8.78 -4.32 -28.79
CA THR A 304 -8.62 -4.04 -27.36
C THR A 304 -8.21 -5.28 -26.60
N ASN A 305 -8.89 -6.41 -26.81
CA ASN A 305 -8.57 -7.68 -26.15
C ASN A 305 -7.17 -8.15 -26.51
N GLU A 306 -6.77 -8.09 -27.78
CA GLU A 306 -5.41 -8.43 -28.24
C GLU A 306 -4.33 -7.51 -27.60
N CYS A 307 -4.66 -6.23 -27.40
CA CYS A 307 -3.77 -5.30 -26.71
C CYS A 307 -3.59 -5.68 -25.25
N VAL A 308 -4.67 -5.97 -24.52
CA VAL A 308 -4.66 -6.39 -23.11
C VAL A 308 -3.89 -7.71 -22.95
N GLU A 309 -4.14 -8.70 -23.79
CA GLU A 309 -3.46 -10.00 -23.72
C GLU A 309 -1.95 -9.88 -23.96
N ARG A 310 -1.49 -9.09 -24.93
CA ARG A 310 -0.05 -8.83 -25.13
C ARG A 310 0.62 -8.23 -23.90
N MET A 311 -0.09 -7.38 -23.16
CA MET A 311 0.46 -6.76 -21.94
C MET A 311 0.56 -7.74 -20.79
N ARG A 312 -0.28 -8.78 -20.76
CA ARG A 312 -0.26 -9.83 -19.73
C ARG A 312 1.10 -10.54 -19.66
N ASP A 313 1.72 -10.77 -20.80
CA ASP A 313 3.05 -11.42 -20.90
C ASP A 313 4.21 -10.49 -20.54
N THR A 314 3.99 -9.18 -20.60
CA THR A 314 5.04 -8.17 -20.41
C THR A 314 5.10 -7.66 -18.96
N LEU A 315 3.96 -7.61 -18.29
CA LEU A 315 3.82 -7.10 -16.94
C LEU A 315 4.17 -8.17 -15.88
N VAL A 316 4.50 -7.72 -14.65
CA VAL A 316 4.58 -8.64 -13.51
C VAL A 316 3.24 -9.29 -13.27
N HIS A 317 2.16 -8.51 -13.31
CA HIS A 317 0.79 -8.99 -13.19
C HIS A 317 -0.19 -7.98 -13.78
N LEU A 318 -1.19 -8.50 -14.49
CA LEU A 318 -2.33 -7.72 -14.97
C LEU A 318 -3.62 -8.31 -14.40
N ARG A 319 -4.28 -7.53 -13.56
CA ARG A 319 -5.65 -7.80 -13.10
C ARG A 319 -6.58 -6.88 -13.87
N ASP A 320 -7.29 -7.42 -14.82
CA ASP A 320 -8.21 -6.65 -15.67
C ASP A 320 -9.67 -6.98 -15.39
N THR A 321 -10.51 -6.00 -15.66
CA THR A 321 -11.95 -6.11 -15.77
C THR A 321 -12.32 -5.40 -17.06
N VAL A 322 -12.71 -6.17 -18.08
CA VAL A 322 -13.05 -5.66 -19.41
C VAL A 322 -14.54 -5.87 -19.63
N GLU A 323 -15.29 -4.79 -19.58
CA GLU A 323 -16.75 -4.75 -19.78
C GLU A 323 -17.04 -3.97 -21.06
N LEU A 324 -16.82 -4.61 -22.20
CA LEU A 324 -17.07 -4.03 -23.52
C LEU A 324 -18.36 -4.58 -24.09
N PHE A 325 -19.27 -3.70 -24.43
CA PHE A 325 -20.49 -3.99 -25.16
C PHE A 325 -20.23 -3.80 -26.64
N LEU A 326 -20.80 -4.67 -27.47
CA LEU A 326 -20.74 -4.49 -28.91
C LEU A 326 -21.74 -3.45 -29.36
N GLU A 327 -21.35 -2.60 -30.27
CA GLU A 327 -22.24 -1.68 -30.93
C GLU A 327 -23.27 -2.45 -31.77
N PRO A 328 -24.58 -2.28 -31.49
CA PRO A 328 -25.60 -3.02 -32.22
C PRO A 328 -25.64 -2.60 -33.70
N THR A 329 -25.89 -3.53 -34.57
CA THR A 329 -26.15 -3.27 -35.97
C THR A 329 -27.53 -2.60 -36.17
N LEU A 330 -27.73 -1.98 -37.32
CA LEU A 330 -29.04 -1.39 -37.66
C LEU A 330 -30.13 -2.41 -37.64
N GLU A 331 -29.85 -3.66 -38.09
CA GLU A 331 -30.84 -4.77 -38.09
C GLU A 331 -31.20 -5.17 -36.65
N GLU A 332 -30.23 -5.25 -35.73
CA GLU A 332 -30.45 -5.51 -34.31
C GLU A 332 -31.26 -4.39 -33.65
N LEU A 333 -30.94 -3.13 -33.93
CA LEU A 333 -31.69 -1.96 -33.45
C LEU A 333 -33.15 -1.99 -33.94
N GLN A 334 -33.38 -2.40 -35.19
CA GLN A 334 -34.73 -2.54 -35.73
C GLN A 334 -35.49 -3.71 -35.11
N SER A 335 -34.78 -4.79 -34.75
CA SER A 335 -35.42 -5.98 -34.15
C SER A 335 -36.00 -5.76 -32.75
N ILE A 336 -35.39 -4.84 -31.96
CA ILE A 336 -35.91 -4.48 -30.62
C ILE A 336 -37.14 -3.56 -30.70
N ALA A 337 -37.45 -3.07 -31.88
CA ALA A 337 -38.53 -2.11 -32.17
C ALA A 337 -39.77 -2.77 -32.79
N ASP A 338 -40.32 -3.80 -32.11
CA ASP A 338 -41.48 -4.59 -32.60
C ASP A 338 -42.80 -3.79 -32.74
N GLY A 339 -42.73 -2.46 -32.56
CA GLY A 339 -43.88 -1.56 -32.76
C GLY A 339 -44.07 -0.54 -31.65
N GLY A 340 -45.07 0.33 -31.77
CA GLY A 340 -45.44 1.32 -30.78
C GLY A 340 -44.40 2.43 -30.55
N PHE A 341 -44.29 2.88 -29.32
CA PHE A 341 -43.40 3.96 -28.92
C PHE A 341 -41.91 3.66 -29.14
N MET A 342 -41.49 2.42 -28.93
CA MET A 342 -40.09 1.99 -29.08
C MET A 342 -39.63 2.14 -30.52
N LYS A 343 -40.45 1.74 -31.50
CA LYS A 343 -40.11 1.92 -32.92
C LYS A 343 -39.87 3.38 -33.28
N VAL A 344 -40.78 4.25 -32.85
CA VAL A 344 -40.68 5.70 -33.12
C VAL A 344 -39.44 6.28 -32.44
N ALA A 345 -39.09 5.82 -31.24
CA ALA A 345 -37.89 6.27 -30.55
C ALA A 345 -36.62 5.83 -31.26
N VAL A 346 -36.50 4.54 -31.65
CA VAL A 346 -35.35 4.00 -32.39
C VAL A 346 -35.18 4.71 -33.74
N ASP A 347 -36.26 4.84 -34.52
CA ASP A 347 -36.20 5.52 -35.84
C ASP A 347 -35.70 6.96 -35.70
N LYS A 348 -36.20 7.74 -34.73
CA LYS A 348 -35.77 9.11 -34.49
C LYS A 348 -34.31 9.20 -34.03
N LEU A 349 -33.87 8.26 -33.20
CA LEU A 349 -32.46 8.21 -32.75
C LEU A 349 -31.54 7.83 -33.90
N CYS A 350 -31.95 6.89 -34.77
CA CYS A 350 -31.21 6.54 -36.00
C CYS A 350 -31.08 7.71 -36.96
N GLU A 351 -32.17 8.50 -37.17
CA GLU A 351 -32.11 9.71 -37.96
C GLU A 351 -31.14 10.76 -37.41
N LYS A 352 -31.16 10.98 -36.08
CA LYS A 352 -30.23 11.89 -35.41
C LYS A 352 -28.78 11.39 -35.50
N MET A 353 -28.55 10.09 -35.33
CA MET A 353 -27.23 9.47 -35.45
C MET A 353 -26.67 9.70 -36.88
N ALA A 354 -27.48 9.53 -37.90
CA ALA A 354 -27.09 9.78 -39.30
C ALA A 354 -26.76 11.23 -39.60
N GLY A 355 -27.33 12.19 -38.84
CA GLY A 355 -27.03 13.63 -38.95
C GLY A 355 -25.66 14.04 -38.43
N GLY A 356 -24.99 13.21 -37.67
CA GLY A 356 -23.65 13.46 -37.12
C GLY A 356 -23.60 14.55 -36.03
N GLY A 357 -22.38 14.98 -35.68
CA GLY A 357 -22.16 15.97 -34.64
C GLY A 357 -22.48 15.48 -33.22
N THR A 358 -22.51 16.40 -32.26
CA THR A 358 -22.76 16.12 -30.83
C THR A 358 -24.11 15.42 -30.58
N ASP A 359 -25.13 15.82 -31.36
CA ASP A 359 -26.46 15.22 -31.29
C ASP A 359 -26.48 13.79 -31.84
N GLY A 360 -25.71 13.52 -32.88
CA GLY A 360 -25.55 12.19 -33.47
C GLY A 360 -24.80 11.23 -32.51
N GLU A 361 -23.76 11.71 -31.84
CA GLU A 361 -23.07 10.92 -30.83
C GLU A 361 -23.95 10.62 -29.62
N THR A 362 -24.73 11.60 -29.16
CA THR A 362 -25.70 11.40 -28.08
C THR A 362 -26.78 10.37 -28.47
N ALA A 363 -27.27 10.44 -29.71
CA ALA A 363 -28.23 9.49 -30.22
C ALA A 363 -27.68 8.07 -30.33
N ARG A 364 -26.42 7.90 -30.76
CA ARG A 364 -25.72 6.61 -30.78
C ARG A 364 -25.61 6.01 -29.39
N MET A 365 -25.22 6.82 -28.40
CA MET A 365 -25.16 6.36 -27.00
C MET A 365 -26.52 5.93 -26.48
N ALA A 366 -27.58 6.67 -26.80
CA ALA A 366 -28.94 6.33 -26.39
C ALA A 366 -29.42 5.01 -27.04
N LEU A 367 -29.11 4.78 -28.32
CA LEU A 367 -29.43 3.51 -29.00
C LEU A 367 -28.71 2.31 -28.39
N ASN A 368 -27.42 2.47 -28.06
CA ASN A 368 -26.63 1.43 -27.42
C ASN A 368 -27.20 1.06 -26.03
N LEU A 369 -27.54 2.05 -25.22
CA LEU A 369 -28.15 1.82 -23.92
C LEU A 369 -29.51 1.11 -24.05
N LEU A 370 -30.32 1.55 -25.00
CA LEU A 370 -31.66 1.00 -25.24
C LEU A 370 -31.57 -0.47 -25.66
N TYR A 371 -30.64 -0.82 -26.54
CA TYR A 371 -30.37 -2.19 -26.95
C TYR A 371 -29.99 -3.09 -25.77
N HIS A 372 -29.00 -2.67 -25.00
CA HIS A 372 -28.52 -3.47 -23.85
C HIS A 372 -29.54 -3.64 -22.75
N TYR A 373 -30.34 -2.61 -22.43
CA TYR A 373 -31.43 -2.73 -21.46
C TYR A 373 -32.53 -3.69 -21.95
N ASN A 374 -32.79 -3.71 -23.27
CA ASN A 374 -33.75 -4.65 -23.83
C ASN A 374 -33.25 -6.09 -23.76
N GLU A 375 -32.00 -6.36 -24.04
CA GLU A 375 -31.34 -7.67 -23.90
C GLU A 375 -31.39 -8.17 -22.45
N GLU A 376 -30.97 -7.32 -21.49
CA GLU A 376 -31.01 -7.65 -20.06
C GLU A 376 -32.41 -7.96 -19.55
N SER A 377 -33.42 -7.25 -20.06
CA SER A 377 -34.82 -7.46 -19.72
C SER A 377 -35.35 -8.79 -20.29
N SER A 378 -34.93 -9.14 -21.49
CA SER A 378 -35.33 -10.39 -22.16
C SER A 378 -34.73 -11.63 -21.46
N VAL A 379 -33.51 -11.54 -20.92
CA VAL A 379 -32.87 -12.64 -20.16
C VAL A 379 -33.53 -12.87 -18.79
N LYS A 380 -34.11 -11.83 -18.17
CA LYS A 380 -34.83 -11.95 -16.87
C LYS A 380 -36.22 -12.56 -16.96
N VAL A 381 -36.81 -12.59 -18.14
CA VAL A 381 -38.17 -13.15 -18.36
C VAL A 381 -38.14 -14.69 -18.59
N VAL A 382 -36.94 -15.26 -18.83
CA VAL A 382 -36.76 -16.71 -19.11
C VAL A 382 -36.28 -17.48 -17.86
N LYS A 383 -36.21 -16.87 -16.70
CA LYS A 383 -35.99 -17.51 -15.40
C LYS A 383 -37.21 -17.37 -14.52
#